data_ec470c6e579b8e9bc14e326cfee920da
#
_entry.id   ec470c6e579b8e9bc14e326cfee920da
#
_cell.length_a   1.000
_cell.length_b   1.000
_cell.length_c   1.000
_cell.angle_alpha   90.00
_cell.angle_beta   90.00
_cell.angle_gamma   90.00
#
_symmetry.space_group_name_H-M   'P 1'
#
loop_
_entity.id
_entity.type
_entity.pdbx_description
1 polymer ?
#
loop_
_entity_poly.entity_id
_entity_poly.type
_entity_poly.pdbx_seq_one_letter_code
_entity_poly.pdbx_strand_id
1 'polypeptide(L)'
;KVLAVQKNSREQIEKKLAHYHISVDKIVHMSTPDYYYHLAKAGYLINDTTFPGRYIKKKGQIYLNVWHGTPLKRMGQDNEEERYDMGNIMRNLLMSDYLVFPNLYMEEKMSGAFNLTELYQGTVLHEGYPRNSVFFDQEHGKLLKETLGYQDCQLSVYMPTFRGHTDDVEGDTYVEQVRRYLEVLDQGMQ
;
A
#
# COMPACT_ATOMS: atom_id res chain seq x y z
N LYS A 1 10.57 18.19 -3.40
CA LYS A 1 10.00 16.87 -3.09
C LYS A 1 11.11 15.87 -2.79
N VAL A 2 11.06 15.17 -1.65
CA VAL A 2 12.04 14.12 -1.30
C VAL A 2 11.32 12.79 -1.25
N LEU A 3 11.86 11.80 -1.96
CA LEU A 3 11.32 10.44 -1.98
C LEU A 3 12.22 9.52 -1.15
N ALA A 4 11.63 8.83 -0.17
CA ALA A 4 12.32 7.83 0.64
C ALA A 4 12.08 6.44 0.05
N VAL A 5 13.15 5.69 -0.17
CA VAL A 5 13.11 4.36 -0.79
C VAL A 5 13.93 3.35 0.01
N GLN A 6 13.58 2.09 -0.09
CA GLN A 6 14.41 1.00 0.42
C GLN A 6 15.72 0.91 -0.39
N LYS A 7 16.81 0.49 0.27
CA LYS A 7 18.15 0.49 -0.33
C LYS A 7 18.21 -0.25 -1.67
N ASN A 8 17.54 -1.39 -1.77
CA ASN A 8 17.58 -2.26 -2.95
C ASN A 8 16.58 -1.86 -4.06
N SER A 9 15.75 -0.83 -3.83
CA SER A 9 14.68 -0.44 -4.76
C SER A 9 15.00 0.81 -5.58
N ARG A 10 16.15 1.45 -5.34
CA ARG A 10 16.45 2.77 -5.92
C ARG A 10 16.44 2.77 -7.44
N GLU A 11 17.18 1.86 -8.08
CA GLU A 11 17.27 1.80 -9.53
C GLU A 11 15.91 1.55 -10.19
N GLN A 12 15.11 0.66 -9.61
CA GLN A 12 13.76 0.38 -10.10
C GLN A 12 12.85 1.60 -9.97
N ILE A 13 12.95 2.34 -8.87
CA ILE A 13 12.18 3.56 -8.64
C ILE A 13 12.61 4.66 -9.60
N GLU A 14 13.91 4.87 -9.83
CA GLU A 14 14.41 5.85 -10.79
C GLU A 14 13.90 5.58 -12.22
N LYS A 15 13.88 4.30 -12.64
CA LYS A 15 13.29 3.89 -13.93
C LYS A 15 11.78 4.21 -14.00
N LYS A 16 11.03 3.95 -12.92
CA LYS A 16 9.59 4.28 -12.85
C LYS A 16 9.35 5.79 -12.88
N LEU A 17 10.11 6.57 -12.11
CA LEU A 17 9.99 8.03 -12.11
C LEU A 17 10.23 8.60 -13.50
N ALA A 18 11.27 8.13 -14.21
CA ALA A 18 11.56 8.52 -15.58
C ALA A 18 10.43 8.14 -16.55
N HIS A 19 9.93 6.89 -16.46
CA HIS A 19 8.85 6.40 -17.31
C HIS A 19 7.57 7.23 -17.17
N TYR A 20 7.20 7.59 -15.93
CA TYR A 20 6.01 8.40 -15.66
C TYR A 20 6.26 9.91 -15.65
N HIS A 21 7.43 10.37 -16.04
CA HIS A 21 7.82 11.78 -16.05
C HIS A 21 7.63 12.49 -14.70
N ILE A 22 7.86 11.76 -13.59
CA ILE A 22 7.73 12.27 -12.24
C ILE A 22 9.06 12.85 -11.77
N SER A 23 9.07 14.16 -11.44
CA SER A 23 10.25 14.84 -10.91
C SER A 23 10.25 14.85 -9.38
N VAL A 24 11.39 14.46 -8.81
CA VAL A 24 11.71 14.60 -7.38
C VAL A 24 13.05 15.29 -7.23
N ASP A 25 13.18 16.13 -6.18
CA ASP A 25 14.41 16.89 -5.95
C ASP A 25 15.52 16.00 -5.38
N LYS A 26 15.15 14.98 -4.62
CA LYS A 26 16.09 14.06 -3.98
C LYS A 26 15.46 12.70 -3.70
N ILE A 27 16.27 11.64 -3.84
CA ILE A 27 15.96 10.30 -3.37
C ILE A 27 16.87 9.97 -2.19
N VAL A 28 16.28 9.55 -1.06
CA VAL A 28 17.01 9.16 0.15
C VAL A 28 16.73 7.70 0.48
N HIS A 29 17.72 7.02 1.05
CA HIS A 29 17.52 5.67 1.53
C HIS A 29 16.92 5.68 2.94
N MET A 30 15.86 4.91 3.13
CA MET A 30 15.24 4.73 4.45
C MET A 30 16.27 4.28 5.49
N SER A 31 16.05 4.67 6.74
CA SER A 31 16.90 4.34 7.88
C SER A 31 18.33 4.93 7.86
N THR A 32 18.63 5.87 6.95
CA THR A 32 19.89 6.61 6.94
C THR A 32 19.78 7.94 7.70
N PRO A 33 20.92 8.55 8.13
CA PRO A 33 20.91 9.89 8.73
C PRO A 33 20.24 10.92 7.82
N ASP A 34 20.47 10.85 6.51
CA ASP A 34 19.89 11.75 5.51
C ASP A 34 18.35 11.61 5.44
N TYR A 35 17.84 10.39 5.53
CA TYR A 35 16.41 10.13 5.65
C TYR A 35 15.81 10.81 6.88
N TYR A 36 16.40 10.60 8.06
CA TYR A 36 15.91 11.22 9.30
C TYR A 36 16.02 12.73 9.29
N TYR A 37 17.06 13.30 8.68
CA TYR A 37 17.20 14.75 8.49
C TYR A 37 16.02 15.30 7.68
N HIS A 38 15.71 14.67 6.53
CA HIS A 38 14.60 15.12 5.67
C HIS A 38 13.25 14.90 6.32
N LEU A 39 13.05 13.77 7.00
CA LEU A 39 11.83 13.47 7.74
C LEU A 39 11.58 14.53 8.84
N ALA A 40 12.64 14.93 9.54
CA ALA A 40 12.53 15.94 10.58
C ALA A 40 12.30 17.36 10.03
N LYS A 41 12.71 17.67 8.81
CA LYS A 41 12.63 19.00 8.19
C LYS A 41 11.38 19.20 7.34
N ALA A 42 10.76 18.13 6.86
CA ALA A 42 9.60 18.18 5.98
C ALA A 42 8.41 18.85 6.69
N GLY A 43 7.73 19.78 6.01
CA GLY A 43 6.47 20.34 6.47
C GLY A 43 5.27 19.43 6.15
N TYR A 44 5.35 18.68 5.07
CA TYR A 44 4.33 17.74 4.65
C TYR A 44 4.91 16.33 4.56
N LEU A 45 4.19 15.37 5.10
CA LEU A 45 4.56 13.96 5.14
C LEU A 45 3.44 13.16 4.49
N ILE A 46 3.79 12.31 3.53
CA ILE A 46 2.85 11.37 2.90
C ILE A 46 3.45 9.98 3.05
N ASN A 47 2.67 9.04 3.54
CA ASN A 47 3.11 7.66 3.72
C ASN A 47 1.94 6.70 3.50
N ASP A 48 2.21 5.55 2.95
CA ASP A 48 1.27 4.47 2.74
C ASP A 48 1.40 3.33 3.77
N THR A 49 2.38 3.44 4.66
CA THR A 49 2.67 2.46 5.71
C THR A 49 2.90 3.18 7.05
N THR A 50 4.08 3.01 7.64
CA THR A 50 4.44 3.62 8.92
C THR A 50 5.83 4.26 8.86
N PHE A 51 5.99 5.37 9.54
CA PHE A 51 7.31 5.90 9.88
C PHE A 51 7.95 5.08 11.00
N PRO A 52 9.30 5.08 11.10
CA PRO A 52 10.01 4.33 12.15
C PRO A 52 9.54 4.68 13.55
N GLY A 53 9.58 3.71 14.46
CA GLY A 53 9.15 3.89 15.86
C GLY A 53 9.84 5.02 16.62
N ARG A 54 11.03 5.44 16.18
CA ARG A 54 11.78 6.57 16.76
C ARG A 54 11.33 7.94 16.27
N TYR A 55 10.52 7.99 15.21
CA TYR A 55 10.02 9.26 14.68
C TYR A 55 8.84 9.75 15.50
N ILE A 56 8.87 11.05 15.85
CA ILE A 56 7.76 11.77 16.46
C ILE A 56 7.44 12.97 15.59
N LYS A 57 6.18 13.09 15.18
CA LYS A 57 5.70 14.23 14.38
C LYS A 57 5.88 15.52 15.18
N LYS A 58 6.46 16.52 14.56
CA LYS A 58 6.67 17.84 15.16
C LYS A 58 5.45 18.73 14.94
N LYS A 59 5.29 19.71 15.83
CA LYS A 59 4.34 20.79 15.62
C LYS A 59 4.61 21.50 14.30
N GLY A 60 3.58 21.69 13.47
CA GLY A 60 3.66 22.30 12.15
C GLY A 60 3.95 21.34 11.01
N GLN A 61 4.18 20.06 11.27
CA GLN A 61 4.18 19.04 10.22
C GLN A 61 2.75 18.54 9.98
N ILE A 62 2.37 18.41 8.72
CA ILE A 62 1.11 17.83 8.27
C ILE A 62 1.38 16.43 7.75
N TYR A 63 0.75 15.42 8.33
CA TYR A 63 0.92 14.03 7.97
C TYR A 63 -0.36 13.45 7.36
N LEU A 64 -0.27 13.04 6.11
CA LEU A 64 -1.28 12.29 5.36
C LEU A 64 -0.85 10.82 5.29
N ASN A 65 -1.64 9.92 5.86
CA ASN A 65 -1.47 8.48 5.66
C ASN A 65 -2.53 7.98 4.68
N VAL A 66 -2.09 7.44 3.55
CA VAL A 66 -2.97 6.94 2.48
C VAL A 66 -3.21 5.44 2.58
N TRP A 67 -2.57 4.76 3.54
CA TRP A 67 -2.56 3.32 3.69
C TRP A 67 -2.25 2.59 2.37
N HIS A 68 -2.40 1.28 2.33
CA HIS A 68 -2.00 0.49 1.16
C HIS A 68 -3.02 -0.57 0.73
N GLY A 69 -4.22 -0.55 1.28
CA GLY A 69 -5.33 -1.43 0.85
C GLY A 69 -6.34 -1.67 1.94
N THR A 70 -7.54 -2.04 1.52
CA THR A 70 -8.60 -2.46 2.43
C THR A 70 -8.23 -3.80 3.08
N PRO A 71 -8.32 -3.93 4.41
CA PRO A 71 -7.98 -5.17 5.09
C PRO A 71 -8.91 -6.31 4.68
N LEU A 72 -8.34 -7.42 4.21
CA LEU A 72 -9.04 -8.66 3.94
C LEU A 72 -8.77 -9.72 5.02
N LYS A 73 -7.68 -9.55 5.75
CA LYS A 73 -7.27 -10.40 6.88
C LYS A 73 -7.50 -9.65 8.18
N ARG A 74 -7.62 -10.39 9.27
CA ARG A 74 -7.61 -9.81 10.62
C ARG A 74 -6.27 -9.15 10.87
N MET A 75 -6.28 -7.98 11.49
CA MET A 75 -5.10 -7.16 11.76
C MET A 75 -5.17 -6.61 13.19
N GLY A 76 -4.02 -6.24 13.73
CA GLY A 76 -3.93 -5.59 15.02
C GLY A 76 -4.60 -6.38 16.15
N GLN A 77 -5.55 -5.78 16.86
CA GLN A 77 -6.27 -6.46 17.96
C GLN A 77 -7.11 -7.66 17.51
N ASP A 78 -7.57 -7.67 16.28
CA ASP A 78 -8.39 -8.75 15.74
C ASP A 78 -7.55 -9.98 15.35
N ASN A 79 -6.21 -9.86 15.36
CA ASN A 79 -5.25 -10.94 15.13
C ASN A 79 -4.47 -11.21 16.42
N GLU A 80 -4.64 -12.41 16.97
CA GLU A 80 -3.99 -12.79 18.23
C GLU A 80 -2.45 -12.74 18.17
N GLU A 81 -1.88 -13.05 17.01
CA GLU A 81 -0.42 -13.04 16.80
C GLU A 81 0.14 -11.62 16.71
N GLU A 82 -0.62 -10.66 16.18
CA GLU A 82 -0.19 -9.27 15.97
C GLU A 82 -0.57 -8.32 17.10
N ARG A 83 -1.40 -8.76 18.02
CA ARG A 83 -2.02 -7.90 19.06
C ARG A 83 -1.01 -7.07 19.86
N TYR A 84 0.15 -7.62 20.13
CA TYR A 84 1.20 -6.95 20.91
C TYR A 84 2.22 -6.19 20.05
N ASP A 85 2.22 -6.40 18.73
CA ASP A 85 3.19 -5.80 17.81
C ASP A 85 2.63 -4.59 17.04
N MET A 86 1.34 -4.30 17.19
CA MET A 86 0.67 -3.23 16.46
C MET A 86 1.03 -1.80 16.92
N GLY A 87 1.79 -1.64 18.00
CA GLY A 87 2.01 -0.34 18.65
C GLY A 87 2.58 0.75 17.71
N ASN A 88 3.49 0.38 16.79
CA ASN A 88 4.03 1.35 15.84
C ASN A 88 2.99 1.75 14.77
N ILE A 89 2.15 0.83 14.32
CA ILE A 89 1.08 1.11 13.36
C ILE A 89 0.06 2.05 14.01
N MET A 90 -0.47 1.68 15.17
CA MET A 90 -1.42 2.48 15.94
C MET A 90 -0.88 3.90 16.16
N ARG A 91 0.36 4.03 16.64
CA ARG A 91 1.00 5.33 16.86
C ARG A 91 1.08 6.18 15.58
N ASN A 92 1.44 5.58 14.44
CA ASN A 92 1.51 6.28 13.16
C ASN A 92 0.14 6.77 12.71
N LEU A 93 -0.89 5.94 12.84
CA LEU A 93 -2.26 6.33 12.50
C LEU A 93 -2.75 7.44 13.42
N LEU A 94 -2.53 7.33 14.73
CA LEU A 94 -2.94 8.37 15.70
C LEU A 94 -2.23 9.71 15.53
N MET A 95 -0.99 9.74 15.05
CA MET A 95 -0.27 11.00 14.84
C MET A 95 -0.50 11.63 13.46
N SER A 96 -1.22 10.95 12.55
CA SER A 96 -1.57 11.53 11.26
C SER A 96 -2.66 12.59 11.40
N ASP A 97 -2.57 13.64 10.60
CA ASP A 97 -3.62 14.67 10.56
C ASP A 97 -4.77 14.22 9.64
N TYR A 98 -4.43 13.41 8.62
CA TYR A 98 -5.38 12.88 7.66
C TYR A 98 -5.14 11.39 7.44
N LEU A 99 -6.22 10.60 7.48
CA LEU A 99 -6.26 9.19 7.09
C LEU A 99 -7.15 9.04 5.85
N VAL A 100 -6.65 8.39 4.81
CA VAL A 100 -7.47 8.06 3.63
C VAL A 100 -8.03 6.65 3.81
N PHE A 101 -9.31 6.56 4.12
CA PHE A 101 -10.06 5.32 4.16
C PHE A 101 -11.16 5.39 3.08
N PRO A 102 -11.10 4.58 2.01
CA PRO A 102 -11.96 4.76 0.83
C PRO A 102 -13.45 4.54 1.10
N ASN A 103 -13.81 3.95 2.23
CA ASN A 103 -15.20 3.68 2.60
C ASN A 103 -15.33 3.43 4.11
N LEU A 104 -16.58 3.46 4.58
CA LEU A 104 -16.93 3.23 5.99
C LEU A 104 -16.51 1.85 6.50
N TYR A 105 -16.55 0.82 5.64
CA TYR A 105 -16.09 -0.52 6.03
C TYR A 105 -14.63 -0.50 6.47
N MET A 106 -13.76 0.14 5.67
CA MET A 106 -12.34 0.24 6.02
C MET A 106 -12.13 1.08 7.28
N GLU A 107 -12.85 2.20 7.42
CA GLU A 107 -12.78 3.02 8.63
C GLU A 107 -13.15 2.21 9.87
N GLU A 108 -14.26 1.48 9.84
CA GLU A 108 -14.69 0.61 10.94
C GLU A 108 -13.62 -0.43 11.30
N LYS A 109 -13.11 -1.16 10.29
CA LYS A 109 -12.13 -2.23 10.52
C LYS A 109 -10.79 -1.70 11.02
N MET A 110 -10.28 -0.63 10.43
CA MET A 110 -9.01 -0.02 10.86
C MET A 110 -9.13 0.64 12.22
N SER A 111 -10.26 1.30 12.51
CA SER A 111 -10.48 1.94 13.79
C SER A 111 -10.60 0.94 14.93
N GLY A 112 -11.28 -0.19 14.71
CA GLY A 112 -11.35 -1.28 15.67
C GLY A 112 -9.98 -1.95 15.87
N ALA A 113 -9.37 -2.41 14.76
CA ALA A 113 -8.11 -3.16 14.82
C ALA A 113 -6.95 -2.38 15.47
N PHE A 114 -6.91 -1.06 15.34
CA PHE A 114 -5.82 -0.23 15.84
C PHE A 114 -6.23 0.77 16.92
N ASN A 115 -7.36 0.55 17.60
CA ASN A 115 -7.87 1.40 18.69
C ASN A 115 -7.95 2.89 18.33
N LEU A 116 -8.41 3.21 17.13
CA LEU A 116 -8.52 4.60 16.70
C LEU A 116 -9.82 5.24 17.18
N THR A 117 -10.86 4.44 17.45
CA THR A 117 -12.15 4.90 17.95
C THR A 117 -11.92 5.72 19.22
N GLU A 118 -12.45 6.94 19.27
CA GLU A 118 -12.33 7.90 20.38
C GLU A 118 -10.91 8.47 20.60
N LEU A 119 -9.85 7.85 20.08
CA LEU A 119 -8.46 8.30 20.25
C LEU A 119 -7.95 9.15 19.10
N TYR A 120 -8.42 8.87 17.87
CA TYR A 120 -7.98 9.61 16.71
C TYR A 120 -8.60 11.01 16.69
N GLN A 121 -7.76 12.02 16.55
CA GLN A 121 -8.14 13.43 16.56
C GLN A 121 -7.97 14.12 15.21
N GLY A 122 -7.54 13.38 14.19
CA GLY A 122 -7.38 13.89 12.82
C GLY A 122 -8.67 13.78 12.01
N THR A 123 -8.54 13.91 10.71
CA THR A 123 -9.65 13.83 9.76
C THR A 123 -9.56 12.54 8.94
N VAL A 124 -10.63 11.76 8.90
CA VAL A 124 -10.77 10.66 7.95
C VAL A 124 -11.33 11.20 6.64
N LEU A 125 -10.66 10.87 5.53
CA LEU A 125 -11.05 11.23 4.18
C LEU A 125 -11.59 9.97 3.48
N HIS A 126 -12.86 9.95 3.12
CA HIS A 126 -13.48 8.87 2.36
C HIS A 126 -13.24 9.07 0.87
N GLU A 127 -11.97 9.07 0.50
CA GLU A 127 -11.51 9.23 -0.88
C GLU A 127 -10.90 7.93 -1.38
N GLY A 128 -10.98 7.69 -2.68
CA GLY A 128 -10.33 6.51 -3.29
C GLY A 128 -8.83 6.52 -3.09
N TYR A 129 -8.21 5.33 -3.12
CA TYR A 129 -6.75 5.25 -3.07
C TYR A 129 -6.12 5.98 -4.26
N PRO A 130 -5.14 6.87 -4.05
CA PRO A 130 -4.48 7.59 -5.15
C PRO A 130 -3.93 6.67 -6.25
N ARG A 131 -3.43 5.49 -5.88
CA ARG A 131 -2.93 4.49 -6.84
C ARG A 131 -3.99 3.93 -7.79
N ASN A 132 -5.28 4.04 -7.44
CA ASN A 132 -6.38 3.52 -8.24
C ASN A 132 -6.83 4.50 -9.33
N SER A 133 -6.26 5.70 -9.41
CA SER A 133 -6.60 6.68 -10.44
C SER A 133 -6.42 6.14 -11.86
N VAL A 134 -5.47 5.23 -12.07
CA VAL A 134 -5.23 4.56 -13.34
C VAL A 134 -6.44 3.79 -13.89
N PHE A 135 -7.34 3.31 -13.02
CA PHE A 135 -8.54 2.59 -13.45
C PHE A 135 -9.59 3.49 -14.12
N PHE A 136 -9.47 4.81 -13.96
CA PHE A 136 -10.34 5.78 -14.61
C PHE A 136 -9.78 6.27 -15.95
N ASP A 137 -8.56 5.87 -16.32
CA ASP A 137 -7.93 6.16 -17.61
C ASP A 137 -8.27 5.07 -18.63
N GLN A 138 -9.36 5.27 -19.35
CA GLN A 138 -9.83 4.30 -20.36
C GLN A 138 -8.86 4.15 -21.55
N GLU A 139 -8.20 5.23 -21.94
CA GLU A 139 -7.26 5.21 -23.06
C GLU A 139 -6.01 4.37 -22.71
N HIS A 140 -5.51 4.51 -21.49
CA HIS A 140 -4.44 3.67 -21.00
C HIS A 140 -4.82 2.18 -20.98
N GLY A 141 -6.04 1.86 -20.58
CA GLY A 141 -6.56 0.49 -20.60
C GLY A 141 -6.63 -0.12 -22.01
N LYS A 142 -7.07 0.66 -23.01
CA LYS A 142 -7.08 0.24 -24.42
C LYS A 142 -5.67 0.00 -24.94
N LEU A 143 -4.78 0.97 -24.75
CA LEU A 143 -3.38 0.86 -25.18
C LEU A 143 -2.69 -0.34 -24.56
N LEU A 144 -2.95 -0.65 -23.28
CA LEU A 144 -2.40 -1.82 -22.62
C LEU A 144 -2.90 -3.12 -23.26
N LYS A 145 -4.20 -3.24 -23.56
CA LYS A 145 -4.76 -4.40 -24.27
C LYS A 145 -4.14 -4.58 -25.65
N GLU A 146 -3.99 -3.51 -26.40
CA GLU A 146 -3.33 -3.51 -27.71
C GLU A 146 -1.87 -3.98 -27.61
N THR A 147 -1.13 -3.41 -26.67
CA THR A 147 0.29 -3.77 -26.42
C THR A 147 0.46 -5.24 -26.05
N LEU A 148 -0.49 -5.82 -25.33
CA LEU A 148 -0.48 -7.22 -24.92
C LEU A 148 -1.10 -8.17 -25.98
N GLY A 149 -1.67 -7.65 -27.06
CA GLY A 149 -2.33 -8.44 -28.10
C GLY A 149 -3.71 -8.99 -27.72
N TYR A 150 -4.38 -8.38 -26.76
CA TYR A 150 -5.69 -8.80 -26.22
C TYR A 150 -6.82 -7.81 -26.51
N GLN A 151 -6.70 -6.99 -27.55
CA GLN A 151 -7.68 -5.94 -27.87
C GLN A 151 -9.10 -6.48 -28.06
N ASP A 152 -9.23 -7.67 -28.64
CA ASP A 152 -10.51 -8.30 -28.99
C ASP A 152 -10.97 -9.35 -27.96
N CYS A 153 -10.28 -9.43 -26.82
CA CYS A 153 -10.53 -10.43 -25.80
C CYS A 153 -11.14 -9.81 -24.53
N GLN A 154 -12.00 -10.57 -23.86
CA GLN A 154 -12.34 -10.34 -22.46
C GLN A 154 -11.20 -10.92 -21.61
N LEU A 155 -10.63 -10.08 -20.73
CA LEU A 155 -9.55 -10.50 -19.84
C LEU A 155 -10.09 -10.81 -18.45
N SER A 156 -9.80 -12.01 -17.96
CA SER A 156 -9.99 -12.38 -16.57
C SER A 156 -8.63 -12.53 -15.90
N VAL A 157 -8.41 -11.86 -14.78
CA VAL A 157 -7.13 -11.86 -14.07
C VAL A 157 -7.31 -12.55 -12.72
N TYR A 158 -6.62 -13.67 -12.53
CA TYR A 158 -6.54 -14.35 -11.24
C TYR A 158 -5.29 -13.89 -10.48
N MET A 159 -5.49 -13.19 -9.35
CA MET A 159 -4.41 -12.66 -8.50
C MET A 159 -4.60 -13.16 -7.07
N PRO A 160 -4.26 -14.41 -6.78
CA PRO A 160 -4.37 -14.94 -5.42
C PRO A 160 -3.36 -14.26 -4.50
N THR A 161 -3.71 -14.15 -3.21
CA THR A 161 -2.75 -13.72 -2.20
C THR A 161 -1.65 -14.77 -2.02
N PHE A 162 -0.45 -14.33 -1.70
CA PHE A 162 0.64 -15.25 -1.34
C PHE A 162 0.23 -16.11 -0.12
N ARG A 163 0.77 -17.33 -0.07
CA ARG A 163 0.58 -18.28 1.03
C ARG A 163 1.94 -18.63 1.60
N GLY A 164 2.01 -18.87 2.91
CA GLY A 164 3.25 -19.11 3.65
C GLY A 164 3.90 -17.83 4.18
N HIS A 165 5.01 -17.98 4.88
CA HIS A 165 5.86 -16.86 5.26
C HIS A 165 6.66 -16.39 4.04
N THR A 166 7.05 -15.12 4.02
CA THR A 166 7.75 -14.47 2.90
C THR A 166 9.04 -15.18 2.47
N ASP A 167 9.60 -16.02 3.34
CA ASP A 167 10.85 -16.75 3.13
C ASP A 167 10.66 -18.24 2.82
N ASP A 168 9.44 -18.80 2.98
CA ASP A 168 9.09 -20.21 2.74
C ASP A 168 7.95 -20.32 1.73
N VAL A 169 8.23 -20.02 0.46
CA VAL A 169 7.30 -20.35 -0.61
C VAL A 169 7.48 -21.84 -0.95
N GLU A 170 6.59 -22.69 -0.46
CA GLU A 170 6.44 -24.05 -0.98
C GLU A 170 5.90 -23.96 -2.43
N GLY A 171 6.82 -23.72 -3.37
CA GLY A 171 6.51 -23.36 -4.75
C GLY A 171 5.65 -24.40 -5.48
N ASP A 172 5.90 -25.68 -5.26
CA ASP A 172 5.28 -26.76 -6.03
C ASP A 172 3.79 -26.94 -5.66
N THR A 173 3.45 -26.90 -4.38
CA THR A 173 2.04 -27.07 -3.93
C THR A 173 1.16 -25.89 -4.38
N TYR A 174 1.74 -24.68 -4.42
CA TYR A 174 1.03 -23.49 -4.87
C TYR A 174 0.75 -23.51 -6.38
N VAL A 175 1.73 -23.88 -7.19
CA VAL A 175 1.59 -24.01 -8.65
C VAL A 175 0.51 -25.03 -9.00
N GLU A 176 0.46 -26.17 -8.29
CA GLU A 176 -0.56 -27.19 -8.51
C GLU A 176 -1.97 -26.70 -8.16
N GLN A 177 -2.13 -25.94 -7.06
CA GLN A 177 -3.42 -25.34 -6.70
C GLN A 177 -3.88 -24.32 -7.74
N VAL A 178 -2.99 -23.48 -8.24
CA VAL A 178 -3.29 -22.50 -9.31
C VAL A 178 -3.70 -23.23 -10.59
N ARG A 179 -2.99 -24.29 -10.97
CA ARG A 179 -3.35 -25.10 -12.16
C ARG A 179 -4.76 -25.68 -12.05
N ARG A 180 -5.10 -26.31 -10.93
CA ARG A 180 -6.48 -26.84 -10.70
C ARG A 180 -7.54 -25.74 -10.77
N TYR A 181 -7.24 -24.56 -10.26
CA TYR A 181 -8.19 -23.43 -10.33
C TYR A 181 -8.41 -22.94 -11.77
N LEU A 182 -7.35 -22.87 -12.57
CA LEU A 182 -7.43 -22.50 -13.97
C LEU A 182 -8.20 -23.56 -14.80
N GLU A 183 -8.00 -24.85 -14.53
CA GLU A 183 -8.74 -25.93 -15.17
C GLU A 183 -10.25 -25.85 -14.89
N VAL A 184 -10.65 -25.52 -13.66
CA VAL A 184 -12.07 -25.32 -13.30
C VAL A 184 -12.66 -24.10 -14.00
N LEU A 185 -11.92 -23.00 -14.10
CA LEU A 185 -12.36 -21.81 -14.80
C LEU A 185 -12.53 -22.06 -16.31
N ASP A 186 -11.62 -22.81 -16.93
CA ASP A 186 -11.68 -23.14 -18.35
C ASP A 186 -12.89 -24.01 -18.69
N GLN A 187 -13.23 -24.96 -17.80
CA GLN A 187 -14.44 -25.78 -17.93
C GLN A 187 -15.75 -25.00 -17.74
N GLY A 188 -15.72 -23.91 -16.96
CA GLY A 188 -16.90 -23.07 -16.71
C GLY A 188 -17.12 -21.96 -17.75
N MET A 189 -16.17 -21.73 -18.65
CA MET A 189 -16.24 -20.73 -19.73
C MET A 189 -16.62 -21.33 -21.10
N GLN A 190 -16.81 -22.66 -21.18
CA GLN A 190 -17.37 -23.34 -22.35
C GLN A 190 -18.89 -23.45 -22.22
#